data_fc0937be77e5c0caafb19933058e75f7
#
_entry.id   fc0937be77e5c0caafb19933058e75f7
#
_cell.length_a   1.000
_cell.length_b   1.000
_cell.length_c   1.000
_cell.angle_alpha   90.00
_cell.angle_beta   90.00
_cell.angle_gamma   90.00
#
_symmetry.space_group_name_H-M   'P 1'
#
loop_
_entity.id
_entity.type
_entity.pdbx_description
1 polymer ?
#
loop_
_entity_poly.entity_id
_entity_poly.type
_entity_poly.pdbx_seq_one_letter_code
_entity_poly.pdbx_strand_id
1 'polypeptide(L)'
;MNNVSENLTVILPKKQLHLFGYEYYFNSFIKLYQKYILPNVILLSGPNGSGKATFAYHFINYLLSYNEKDKYSVNDFTINPENKSYKYLCDNTHPNFSLLENDELSENIKKDNVRNTLKFLNKSTYFSDIKIVLIDNVEYLNVHSSNALLKVLEETNNKTFFFVIHNNSCKILNTIKSRCVEFKLFFTLSEKIKILKNIIKQYKDNFKIETIDECFYFFLRITSTSRRAP
;
A
#
# COMPACT_ATOMS: atom_id res chain seq x y z
N MET A 1 38.71 2.76 3.72
CA MET A 1 37.29 3.17 3.91
C MET A 1 36.64 3.05 2.54
N ASN A 2 36.19 1.87 2.17
CA ASN A 2 35.66 1.57 0.84
C ASN A 2 34.16 1.83 0.83
N ASN A 3 33.73 2.58 -0.18
CA ASN A 3 32.35 2.97 -0.47
C ASN A 3 31.41 1.75 -0.58
N VAL A 4 30.64 1.49 0.47
CA VAL A 4 29.51 0.54 0.47
C VAL A 4 28.21 1.27 0.09
N SER A 5 28.28 2.20 -0.84
CA SER A 5 27.13 2.99 -1.29
C SER A 5 26.58 2.60 -2.67
N GLU A 6 26.96 1.44 -3.19
CA GLU A 6 26.52 1.01 -4.52
C GLU A 6 25.42 -0.06 -4.43
N ASN A 7 24.21 0.35 -4.84
CA ASN A 7 23.12 -0.46 -5.39
C ASN A 7 22.22 -1.26 -4.44
N LEU A 8 21.76 -0.69 -3.34
CA LEU A 8 20.49 -1.12 -2.76
C LEU A 8 19.34 -0.44 -3.54
N THR A 9 18.89 -1.07 -4.61
CA THR A 9 17.67 -0.63 -5.31
C THR A 9 16.48 -0.84 -4.37
N VAL A 10 15.92 0.25 -3.87
CA VAL A 10 14.69 0.21 -3.06
C VAL A 10 13.56 -0.33 -3.95
N ILE A 11 13.03 -1.49 -3.60
CA ILE A 11 11.89 -2.06 -4.31
C ILE A 11 10.66 -1.26 -3.92
N LEU A 12 10.04 -0.61 -4.90
CA LEU A 12 8.80 0.13 -4.70
C LEU A 12 7.68 -0.80 -4.20
N PRO A 13 6.77 -0.35 -3.31
CA PRO A 13 5.66 -1.16 -2.78
C PRO A 13 4.85 -1.89 -3.85
N LYS A 14 4.57 -1.23 -4.98
CA LYS A 14 3.82 -1.80 -6.11
C LYS A 14 4.57 -2.88 -6.89
N LYS A 15 5.91 -2.95 -6.76
CA LYS A 15 6.76 -3.94 -7.44
C LYS A 15 7.17 -5.11 -6.54
N GLN A 16 6.82 -5.06 -5.25
CA GLN A 16 7.13 -6.13 -4.32
C GLN A 16 6.24 -7.35 -4.59
N LEU A 17 6.85 -8.50 -4.88
CA LEU A 17 6.12 -9.72 -5.23
C LEU A 17 5.73 -10.57 -4.01
N HIS A 18 6.38 -10.37 -2.87
CA HIS A 18 6.17 -11.17 -1.66
C HIS A 18 5.67 -10.31 -0.51
N LEU A 19 4.63 -10.76 0.17
CA LEU A 19 4.08 -10.09 1.36
C LEU A 19 4.62 -10.79 2.61
N PHE A 20 5.38 -10.06 3.43
CA PHE A 20 5.99 -10.58 4.65
C PHE A 20 5.30 -10.03 5.90
N GLY A 21 4.90 -10.93 6.81
CA GLY A 21 4.42 -10.60 8.14
C GLY A 21 2.98 -10.11 8.21
N TYR A 22 2.31 -10.00 7.09
CA TYR A 22 0.92 -9.54 7.00
C TYR A 22 -0.09 -10.66 6.79
N GLU A 23 0.31 -11.92 6.89
CA GLU A 23 -0.50 -13.10 6.59
C GLU A 23 -1.80 -13.13 7.40
N TYR A 24 -1.74 -12.77 8.68
CA TYR A 24 -2.91 -12.69 9.55
C TYR A 24 -3.91 -11.59 9.10
N TYR A 25 -3.41 -10.40 8.83
CA TYR A 25 -4.24 -9.28 8.35
C TYR A 25 -4.85 -9.59 6.97
N PHE A 26 -4.03 -10.15 6.07
CA PHE A 26 -4.46 -10.49 4.72
C PHE A 26 -5.60 -11.52 4.73
N ASN A 27 -5.45 -12.60 5.48
CA ASN A 27 -6.49 -13.61 5.66
C ASN A 27 -7.76 -13.05 6.32
N SER A 28 -7.61 -12.11 7.24
CA SER A 28 -8.74 -11.42 7.86
C SER A 28 -9.52 -10.58 6.83
N PHE A 29 -8.81 -9.85 5.97
CA PHE A 29 -9.41 -9.05 4.90
C PHE A 29 -10.10 -9.94 3.86
N ILE A 30 -9.51 -11.09 3.47
CA ILE A 30 -10.17 -12.07 2.61
C ILE A 30 -11.50 -12.53 3.21
N LYS A 31 -11.51 -12.90 4.49
CA LYS A 31 -12.73 -13.32 5.19
C LYS A 31 -13.80 -12.24 5.22
N LEU A 32 -13.43 -10.98 5.46
CA LEU A 32 -14.36 -9.85 5.43
C LEU A 32 -14.93 -9.64 4.02
N TYR A 33 -14.07 -9.71 2.99
CA TYR A 33 -14.50 -9.58 1.61
C TYR A 33 -15.45 -10.69 1.16
N GLN A 34 -15.12 -11.95 1.44
CA GLN A 34 -15.95 -13.12 1.11
C GLN A 34 -17.31 -13.11 1.79
N LYS A 35 -17.40 -12.49 2.98
CA LYS A 35 -18.66 -12.31 3.71
C LYS A 35 -19.43 -11.05 3.29
N TYR A 36 -18.94 -10.27 2.32
CA TYR A 36 -19.53 -8.99 1.88
C TYR A 36 -19.65 -7.94 2.99
N ILE A 37 -18.76 -8.00 4.00
CA ILE A 37 -18.69 -7.05 5.13
C ILE A 37 -17.39 -6.27 5.19
N LEU A 38 -16.56 -6.36 4.14
CA LEU A 38 -15.37 -5.50 4.04
C LEU A 38 -15.82 -4.04 3.87
N PRO A 39 -15.36 -3.11 4.72
CA PRO A 39 -15.71 -1.70 4.58
C PRO A 39 -15.27 -1.13 3.22
N ASN A 40 -16.09 -0.23 2.66
CA ASN A 40 -15.76 0.44 1.40
C ASN A 40 -14.62 1.45 1.57
N VAL A 41 -14.45 2.04 2.75
CA VAL A 41 -13.39 3.01 3.05
C VAL A 41 -12.53 2.49 4.20
N ILE A 42 -11.34 2.06 3.86
CA ILE A 42 -10.40 1.37 4.75
C ILE A 42 -9.22 2.29 5.03
N LEU A 43 -8.97 2.62 6.29
CA LEU A 43 -7.80 3.37 6.72
C LEU A 43 -6.74 2.41 7.28
N LEU A 44 -5.63 2.27 6.57
CA LEU A 44 -4.46 1.51 7.00
C LEU A 44 -3.51 2.44 7.75
N SER A 45 -3.52 2.40 9.08
CA SER A 45 -2.70 3.26 9.92
C SER A 45 -1.54 2.50 10.56
N GLY A 46 -0.39 3.16 10.71
CA GLY A 46 0.79 2.56 11.34
C GLY A 46 2.05 3.38 11.10
N PRO A 47 3.19 2.97 11.66
CA PRO A 47 4.45 3.67 11.49
C PRO A 47 4.87 3.78 10.02
N ASN A 48 5.64 4.82 9.68
CA ASN A 48 6.25 4.92 8.36
C ASN A 48 7.19 3.73 8.11
N GLY A 49 7.28 3.25 6.86
CA GLY A 49 8.13 2.10 6.49
C GLY A 49 7.64 0.74 6.99
N SER A 50 6.46 0.63 7.62
CA SER A 50 5.94 -0.66 8.10
C SER A 50 5.40 -1.58 7.00
N GLY A 51 5.38 -1.16 5.71
CA GLY A 51 4.90 -1.99 4.59
C GLY A 51 3.39 -1.87 4.32
N LYS A 52 2.71 -0.83 4.84
CA LYS A 52 1.27 -0.59 4.61
C LYS A 52 0.91 -0.52 3.12
N ALA A 53 1.72 0.23 2.35
CA ALA A 53 1.53 0.34 0.90
C ALA A 53 1.70 -1.02 0.21
N THR A 54 2.72 -1.80 0.57
CA THR A 54 2.92 -3.17 0.06
C THR A 54 1.71 -4.04 0.36
N PHE A 55 1.21 -4.03 1.61
CA PHE A 55 -0.01 -4.75 1.98
C PHE A 55 -1.21 -4.33 1.12
N ALA A 56 -1.42 -3.01 0.93
CA ALA A 56 -2.50 -2.49 0.10
C ALA A 56 -2.38 -2.99 -1.34
N TYR A 57 -1.19 -2.88 -1.98
CA TYR A 57 -0.98 -3.36 -3.36
C TYR A 57 -1.20 -4.86 -3.50
N HIS A 58 -0.77 -5.68 -2.54
CA HIS A 58 -1.03 -7.11 -2.54
C HIS A 58 -2.51 -7.42 -2.47
N PHE A 59 -3.26 -6.76 -1.56
CA PHE A 59 -4.69 -7.02 -1.43
C PHE A 59 -5.48 -6.48 -2.64
N ILE A 60 -5.09 -5.34 -3.18
CA ILE A 60 -5.64 -4.78 -4.43
C ILE A 60 -5.41 -5.75 -5.59
N ASN A 61 -4.20 -6.30 -5.72
CA ASN A 61 -3.91 -7.30 -6.74
C ASN A 61 -4.77 -8.56 -6.56
N TYR A 62 -4.92 -9.06 -5.34
CA TYR A 62 -5.82 -10.18 -5.04
C TYR A 62 -7.25 -9.92 -5.53
N LEU A 63 -7.79 -8.72 -5.28
CA LEU A 63 -9.15 -8.36 -5.70
C LEU A 63 -9.28 -8.25 -7.22
N LEU A 64 -8.32 -7.61 -7.88
CA LEU A 64 -8.37 -7.33 -9.32
C LEU A 64 -8.03 -8.54 -10.19
N SER A 65 -7.15 -9.42 -9.71
CA SER A 65 -6.72 -10.62 -10.44
C SER A 65 -7.58 -11.86 -10.20
N TYR A 66 -8.66 -11.74 -9.44
CA TYR A 66 -9.46 -12.90 -8.99
C TYR A 66 -9.88 -13.84 -10.13
N ASN A 67 -10.23 -13.30 -11.29
CA ASN A 67 -10.66 -14.04 -12.48
C ASN A 67 -9.52 -14.33 -13.46
N GLU A 68 -8.27 -13.99 -13.13
CA GLU A 68 -7.13 -14.24 -13.99
C GLU A 68 -6.58 -15.66 -13.82
N LYS A 69 -5.96 -16.18 -14.91
CA LYS A 69 -5.26 -17.47 -14.85
C LYS A 69 -4.10 -17.45 -13.86
N ASP A 70 -3.32 -16.38 -13.93
CA ASP A 70 -2.13 -16.17 -13.10
C ASP A 70 -2.46 -15.27 -11.89
N LYS A 71 -3.56 -15.59 -11.19
CA LYS A 71 -4.05 -14.83 -10.05
C LYS A 71 -3.09 -14.85 -8.87
N TYR A 72 -3.35 -13.98 -7.89
CA TYR A 72 -2.63 -13.91 -6.64
C TYR A 72 -2.60 -15.26 -5.92
N SER A 73 -1.42 -15.69 -5.44
CA SER A 73 -1.26 -16.89 -4.61
C SER A 73 -1.51 -16.56 -3.14
N VAL A 74 -2.68 -16.98 -2.63
CA VAL A 74 -3.03 -16.78 -1.22
C VAL A 74 -2.21 -17.69 -0.29
N ASN A 75 -1.80 -18.86 -0.78
CA ASN A 75 -1.04 -19.82 0.04
C ASN A 75 0.37 -19.30 0.36
N ASP A 76 1.00 -18.65 -0.61
CA ASP A 76 2.38 -18.15 -0.49
C ASP A 76 2.44 -16.64 -0.26
N PHE A 77 1.30 -15.95 -0.28
CA PHE A 77 1.19 -14.48 -0.20
C PHE A 77 2.06 -13.79 -1.25
N THR A 78 1.96 -14.27 -2.50
CA THR A 78 2.80 -13.80 -3.61
C THR A 78 1.97 -13.36 -4.80
N ILE A 79 2.49 -12.36 -5.50
CA ILE A 79 2.01 -11.91 -6.79
C ILE A 79 2.78 -12.65 -7.88
N ASN A 80 2.08 -13.27 -8.84
CA ASN A 80 2.72 -13.83 -10.01
C ASN A 80 3.14 -12.68 -10.96
N PRO A 81 4.42 -12.59 -11.39
CA PRO A 81 4.88 -11.55 -12.32
C PRO A 81 4.14 -11.53 -13.66
N GLU A 82 3.59 -12.68 -14.09
CA GLU A 82 2.81 -12.76 -15.33
C GLU A 82 1.36 -12.30 -15.20
N ASN A 83 0.92 -12.00 -13.97
CA ASN A 83 -0.40 -11.47 -13.67
C ASN A 83 -0.65 -10.15 -14.41
N LYS A 84 -1.74 -10.06 -15.19
CA LYS A 84 -2.07 -8.87 -15.99
C LYS A 84 -2.36 -7.65 -15.11
N SER A 85 -3.18 -7.84 -14.07
CA SER A 85 -3.48 -6.77 -13.11
C SER A 85 -2.21 -6.24 -12.45
N TYR A 86 -1.23 -7.09 -12.12
CA TYR A 86 0.05 -6.66 -11.58
C TYR A 86 0.81 -5.75 -12.55
N LYS A 87 0.93 -6.16 -13.82
CA LYS A 87 1.60 -5.35 -14.86
C LYS A 87 0.94 -3.97 -14.99
N TYR A 88 -0.40 -3.93 -15.07
CA TYR A 88 -1.14 -2.67 -15.13
C TYR A 88 -1.03 -1.82 -13.85
N LEU A 89 -0.98 -2.44 -12.66
CA LEU A 89 -0.77 -1.72 -11.41
C LEU A 89 0.62 -1.10 -11.32
N CYS A 90 1.67 -1.81 -11.77
CA CYS A 90 3.03 -1.29 -11.83
C CYS A 90 3.13 -0.04 -12.71
N ASP A 91 2.41 -0.01 -13.84
CA ASP A 91 2.41 1.08 -14.81
C ASP A 91 1.36 2.18 -14.50
N ASN A 92 0.58 2.02 -13.41
CA ASN A 92 -0.54 2.90 -13.04
C ASN A 92 -1.60 3.05 -14.16
N THR A 93 -1.80 1.99 -14.97
CA THR A 93 -2.69 2.00 -16.14
C THR A 93 -3.91 1.08 -15.98
N HIS A 94 -4.09 0.45 -14.82
CA HIS A 94 -5.20 -0.47 -14.60
C HIS A 94 -6.55 0.25 -14.65
N PRO A 95 -7.51 -0.16 -15.54
CA PRO A 95 -8.75 0.58 -15.77
C PRO A 95 -9.70 0.66 -14.59
N ASN A 96 -9.58 -0.26 -13.62
CA ASN A 96 -10.39 -0.29 -12.40
C ASN A 96 -9.63 0.17 -11.15
N PHE A 97 -8.46 0.80 -11.33
CA PHE A 97 -7.62 1.30 -10.25
C PHE A 97 -7.23 2.76 -10.47
N SER A 98 -7.24 3.54 -9.40
CA SER A 98 -6.75 4.92 -9.39
C SER A 98 -5.86 5.13 -8.17
N LEU A 99 -4.67 5.69 -8.41
CA LEU A 99 -3.72 6.06 -7.36
C LEU A 99 -3.81 7.57 -7.12
N LEU A 100 -3.90 7.93 -5.85
CA LEU A 100 -3.74 9.29 -5.34
C LEU A 100 -2.50 9.32 -4.46
N GLU A 101 -1.44 9.94 -4.95
CA GLU A 101 -0.18 10.14 -4.23
C GLU A 101 0.31 11.57 -4.44
N ASN A 102 1.22 12.03 -3.61
CA ASN A 102 1.91 13.30 -3.82
C ASN A 102 2.93 13.15 -4.94
N ASP A 103 3.12 14.18 -5.73
CA ASP A 103 4.18 14.22 -6.72
C ASP A 103 5.55 14.39 -6.02
N GLU A 104 6.62 13.84 -6.58
CA GLU A 104 7.99 13.97 -6.05
C GLU A 104 8.42 15.43 -5.86
N LEU A 105 7.84 16.37 -6.60
CA LEU A 105 8.14 17.80 -6.57
C LEU A 105 7.20 18.63 -5.68
N SER A 106 6.17 18.03 -5.08
CA SER A 106 5.20 18.75 -4.25
C SER A 106 4.91 17.98 -2.95
N GLU A 107 4.95 18.69 -1.83
CA GLU A 107 4.59 18.13 -0.52
C GLU A 107 3.10 17.77 -0.40
N ASN A 108 2.26 18.20 -1.35
CA ASN A 108 0.80 18.04 -1.28
C ASN A 108 0.25 17.30 -2.50
N ILE A 109 -0.78 16.50 -2.26
CA ILE A 109 -1.57 15.88 -3.33
C ILE A 109 -2.33 16.98 -4.08
N LYS A 110 -2.06 17.12 -5.38
CA LYS A 110 -2.62 18.18 -6.22
C LYS A 110 -4.14 18.00 -6.41
N LYS A 111 -4.85 19.12 -6.50
CA LYS A 111 -6.29 19.16 -6.77
C LYS A 111 -6.67 18.44 -8.07
N ASP A 112 -5.83 18.49 -9.07
CA ASP A 112 -6.09 17.85 -10.36
C ASP A 112 -6.01 16.31 -10.26
N ASN A 113 -5.16 15.75 -9.40
CA ASN A 113 -5.14 14.32 -9.12
C ASN A 113 -6.46 13.85 -8.50
N VAL A 114 -7.01 14.63 -7.56
CA VAL A 114 -8.33 14.35 -6.98
C VAL A 114 -9.43 14.43 -8.06
N ARG A 115 -9.42 15.46 -8.91
CA ARG A 115 -10.38 15.59 -10.03
C ARG A 115 -10.32 14.40 -11.01
N ASN A 116 -9.12 13.92 -11.33
CA ASN A 116 -8.93 12.75 -12.19
C ASN A 116 -9.50 11.49 -11.54
N THR A 117 -9.32 11.32 -10.24
CA THR A 117 -9.94 10.22 -9.48
C THR A 117 -11.47 10.32 -9.49
N LEU A 118 -12.04 11.53 -9.35
CA LEU A 118 -13.50 11.72 -9.47
C LEU A 118 -14.01 11.35 -10.87
N LYS A 119 -13.30 11.74 -11.93
CA LYS A 119 -13.63 11.33 -13.31
C LYS A 119 -13.54 9.82 -13.49
N PHE A 120 -12.52 9.18 -12.90
CA PHE A 120 -12.35 7.72 -12.91
C PHE A 120 -13.56 7.03 -12.24
N LEU A 121 -14.02 7.52 -11.11
CA LEU A 121 -15.15 6.92 -10.38
C LEU A 121 -16.46 6.98 -11.17
N ASN A 122 -16.64 8.00 -12.00
CA ASN A 122 -17.83 8.16 -12.86
C ASN A 122 -17.80 7.32 -14.15
N LYS A 123 -16.66 6.69 -14.50
CA LYS A 123 -16.59 5.79 -15.67
C LYS A 123 -17.21 4.43 -15.34
N SER A 124 -17.59 3.67 -16.37
CA SER A 124 -17.97 2.25 -16.21
C SER A 124 -16.75 1.38 -15.84
N THR A 125 -16.99 0.22 -15.26
CA THR A 125 -15.95 -0.80 -15.00
C THR A 125 -15.69 -1.63 -16.26
N TYR A 126 -14.46 -2.14 -16.43
CA TYR A 126 -14.08 -2.90 -17.62
C TYR A 126 -13.83 -4.39 -17.35
N PHE A 127 -12.93 -4.74 -16.45
CA PHE A 127 -12.50 -6.13 -16.24
C PHE A 127 -13.11 -6.80 -15.02
N SER A 128 -13.56 -6.03 -14.07
CA SER A 128 -14.21 -6.50 -12.85
C SER A 128 -15.31 -5.53 -12.47
N ASP A 129 -16.26 -6.01 -11.67
CA ASP A 129 -17.37 -5.17 -11.18
C ASP A 129 -16.95 -4.16 -10.12
N ILE A 130 -15.68 -4.16 -9.71
CA ILE A 130 -15.19 -3.31 -8.62
C ILE A 130 -14.27 -2.20 -9.13
N LYS A 131 -14.27 -1.09 -8.42
CA LYS A 131 -13.31 0.01 -8.55
C LYS A 131 -12.51 0.15 -7.28
N ILE A 132 -11.24 0.46 -7.41
CA ILE A 132 -10.35 0.64 -6.27
C ILE A 132 -9.60 1.96 -6.40
N VAL A 133 -9.59 2.72 -5.31
CA VAL A 133 -8.79 3.93 -5.16
C VAL A 133 -7.82 3.70 -4.01
N LEU A 134 -6.53 3.88 -4.29
CA LEU A 134 -5.49 3.91 -3.28
C LEU A 134 -5.06 5.35 -3.05
N ILE A 135 -5.13 5.80 -1.80
CA ILE A 135 -4.64 7.10 -1.37
C ILE A 135 -3.39 6.85 -0.54
N ASP A 136 -2.23 7.12 -1.11
CA ASP A 136 -0.96 6.96 -0.39
C ASP A 136 -0.59 8.24 0.35
N ASN A 137 -0.30 8.10 1.65
CA ASN A 137 0.03 9.22 2.53
C ASN A 137 -1.07 10.31 2.57
N VAL A 138 -2.24 9.96 3.08
CA VAL A 138 -3.42 10.83 3.18
C VAL A 138 -3.16 12.16 3.90
N GLU A 139 -2.16 12.21 4.75
CA GLU A 139 -1.68 13.40 5.46
C GLU A 139 -1.19 14.52 4.53
N TYR A 140 -0.85 14.21 3.29
CA TYR A 140 -0.45 15.19 2.27
C TYR A 140 -1.63 15.78 1.49
N LEU A 141 -2.87 15.39 1.83
CA LEU A 141 -4.07 16.05 1.30
C LEU A 141 -4.24 17.44 1.96
N ASN A 142 -4.26 18.49 1.16
CA ASN A 142 -4.65 19.80 1.65
C ASN A 142 -6.18 19.86 1.89
N VAL A 143 -6.65 20.88 2.61
CA VAL A 143 -8.06 21.03 2.98
C VAL A 143 -9.00 21.03 1.77
N HIS A 144 -8.60 21.66 0.67
CA HIS A 144 -9.42 21.72 -0.54
C HIS A 144 -9.55 20.36 -1.25
N SER A 145 -8.44 19.63 -1.37
CA SER A 145 -8.41 18.27 -1.92
C SER A 145 -9.19 17.30 -1.04
N SER A 146 -9.05 17.44 0.28
CA SER A 146 -9.80 16.65 1.25
C SER A 146 -11.30 16.86 1.13
N ASN A 147 -11.76 18.12 1.06
CA ASN A 147 -13.19 18.45 0.94
C ASN A 147 -13.80 17.90 -0.36
N ALA A 148 -13.05 17.91 -1.48
CA ALA A 148 -13.50 17.31 -2.72
C ALA A 148 -13.66 15.78 -2.60
N LEU A 149 -12.79 15.13 -1.82
CA LEU A 149 -12.82 13.68 -1.60
C LEU A 149 -13.94 13.26 -0.65
N LEU A 150 -14.30 14.09 0.35
CA LEU A 150 -15.30 13.74 1.37
C LEU A 150 -16.65 13.31 0.78
N LYS A 151 -17.15 14.03 -0.23
CA LYS A 151 -18.41 13.68 -0.90
C LYS A 151 -18.39 12.26 -1.47
N VAL A 152 -17.26 11.89 -2.07
CA VAL A 152 -17.10 10.57 -2.70
C VAL A 152 -16.96 9.47 -1.66
N LEU A 153 -16.29 9.75 -0.54
CA LEU A 153 -16.19 8.79 0.57
C LEU A 153 -17.53 8.56 1.26
N GLU A 154 -18.45 9.53 1.22
CA GLU A 154 -19.82 9.39 1.74
C GLU A 154 -20.74 8.63 0.79
N GLU A 155 -20.60 8.84 -0.51
CA GLU A 155 -21.49 8.31 -1.55
C GLU A 155 -20.95 7.02 -2.19
N THR A 156 -20.07 6.29 -1.50
CA THR A 156 -19.48 5.05 -2.03
C THR A 156 -20.56 3.99 -2.26
N ASN A 157 -20.55 3.39 -3.43
CA ASN A 157 -21.35 2.21 -3.72
C ASN A 157 -20.62 0.92 -3.27
N ASN A 158 -21.36 -0.17 -3.12
CA ASN A 158 -20.85 -1.47 -2.65
C ASN A 158 -19.75 -2.10 -3.56
N LYS A 159 -19.48 -1.50 -4.72
CA LYS A 159 -18.48 -1.98 -5.68
C LYS A 159 -17.24 -1.09 -5.75
N THR A 160 -17.14 -0.09 -4.87
CA THR A 160 -15.99 0.83 -4.83
C THR A 160 -15.29 0.74 -3.48
N PHE A 161 -13.99 0.46 -3.50
CA PHE A 161 -13.15 0.37 -2.31
C PHE A 161 -12.10 1.48 -2.30
N PHE A 162 -11.95 2.12 -1.16
CA PHE A 162 -10.89 3.09 -0.89
C PHE A 162 -9.92 2.52 0.12
N PHE A 163 -8.66 2.40 -0.27
CA PHE A 163 -7.56 2.10 0.64
C PHE A 163 -6.81 3.39 0.93
N VAL A 164 -6.86 3.82 2.17
CA VAL A 164 -6.26 5.07 2.62
C VAL A 164 -5.08 4.74 3.52
N ILE A 165 -3.87 5.12 3.13
CA ILE A 165 -2.65 4.89 3.90
C ILE A 165 -2.35 6.12 4.73
N HIS A 166 -2.12 5.90 6.02
CA HIS A 166 -1.83 6.96 6.98
C HIS A 166 -0.59 6.61 7.82
N ASN A 167 0.31 7.58 7.94
CA ASN A 167 1.41 7.53 8.88
C ASN A 167 0.93 8.07 10.24
N ASN A 168 0.87 7.20 11.26
CA ASN A 168 0.35 7.55 12.59
C ASN A 168 1.20 8.60 13.33
N SER A 169 2.40 8.94 12.85
CA SER A 169 3.20 10.06 13.36
C SER A 169 2.74 11.43 12.84
N CYS A 170 1.88 11.44 11.83
CA CYS A 170 1.35 12.65 11.21
C CYS A 170 -0.12 12.86 11.61
N LYS A 171 -0.62 14.10 11.45
CA LYS A 171 -2.03 14.41 11.70
C LYS A 171 -2.85 14.11 10.44
N ILE A 172 -4.00 13.48 10.63
CA ILE A 172 -5.03 13.31 9.60
C ILE A 172 -6.23 14.20 9.94
N LEU A 173 -6.93 14.71 8.91
CA LEU A 173 -8.15 15.46 9.11
C LEU A 173 -9.25 14.56 9.69
N ASN A 174 -9.85 15.01 10.80
CA ASN A 174 -10.92 14.26 11.49
C ASN A 174 -12.10 13.95 10.57
N THR A 175 -12.38 14.82 9.60
CA THR A 175 -13.44 14.65 8.61
C THR A 175 -13.20 13.46 7.68
N ILE A 176 -11.95 13.14 7.35
CA ILE A 176 -11.58 11.92 6.61
C ILE A 176 -11.62 10.73 7.54
N LYS A 177 -11.00 10.85 8.72
CA LYS A 177 -10.89 9.73 9.67
C LYS A 177 -12.26 9.20 10.08
N SER A 178 -13.25 10.06 10.29
CA SER A 178 -14.61 9.67 10.71
C SER A 178 -15.38 8.87 9.65
N ARG A 179 -14.94 8.88 8.38
CA ARG A 179 -15.55 8.14 7.27
C ARG A 179 -14.84 6.85 6.92
N CYS A 180 -13.75 6.55 7.63
CA CYS A 180 -12.94 5.37 7.41
C CYS A 180 -13.11 4.36 8.54
N VAL A 181 -13.07 3.08 8.20
CA VAL A 181 -12.84 2.03 9.21
C VAL A 181 -11.33 1.83 9.35
N GLU A 182 -10.80 2.13 10.53
CA GLU A 182 -9.36 2.10 10.78
C GLU A 182 -8.88 0.68 11.14
N PHE A 183 -7.88 0.22 10.39
CA PHE A 183 -7.10 -0.98 10.67
C PHE A 183 -5.68 -0.57 11.05
N LYS A 184 -5.30 -0.81 12.30
CA LYS A 184 -3.97 -0.49 12.82
C LYS A 184 -3.00 -1.61 12.47
N LEU A 185 -2.01 -1.28 11.63
CA LEU A 185 -0.98 -2.19 11.18
C LEU A 185 0.33 -1.88 11.92
N PHE A 186 0.71 -2.75 12.82
CA PHE A 186 1.95 -2.62 13.58
C PHE A 186 2.56 -3.99 13.86
N PHE A 187 3.87 -4.01 14.02
CA PHE A 187 4.62 -5.21 14.38
C PHE A 187 5.37 -4.98 15.69
N THR A 188 5.36 -5.99 16.52
CA THR A 188 6.25 -6.09 17.67
C THR A 188 7.71 -6.21 17.21
N LEU A 189 8.66 -5.97 18.11
CA LEU A 189 10.08 -6.10 17.76
C LEU A 189 10.42 -7.54 17.29
N SER A 190 9.85 -8.54 17.95
CA SER A 190 10.05 -9.96 17.59
C SER A 190 9.52 -10.28 16.19
N GLU A 191 8.35 -9.75 15.82
CA GLU A 191 7.79 -9.90 14.47
C GLU A 191 8.66 -9.20 13.41
N LYS A 192 9.12 -7.98 13.68
CA LYS A 192 10.03 -7.25 12.79
C LYS A 192 11.31 -8.02 12.51
N ILE A 193 11.91 -8.63 13.55
CA ILE A 193 13.11 -9.47 13.41
C ILE A 193 12.80 -10.70 12.55
N LYS A 194 11.65 -11.35 12.76
CA LYS A 194 11.23 -12.51 11.97
C LYS A 194 11.01 -12.13 10.49
N ILE A 195 10.34 -11.02 10.23
CA ILE A 195 10.12 -10.49 8.87
C ILE A 195 11.47 -10.21 8.19
N LEU A 196 12.39 -9.53 8.89
CA LEU A 196 13.72 -9.23 8.38
C LEU A 196 14.49 -10.51 7.99
N LYS A 197 14.49 -11.52 8.87
CA LYS A 197 15.12 -12.82 8.59
C LYS A 197 14.55 -13.48 7.33
N ASN A 198 13.24 -13.41 7.14
CA ASN A 198 12.55 -13.96 5.95
C ASN A 198 12.96 -13.21 4.68
N ILE A 199 13.01 -11.87 4.74
CA ILE A 199 13.45 -11.02 3.62
C ILE A 199 14.89 -11.36 3.25
N ILE A 200 15.80 -11.43 4.22
CA ILE A 200 17.21 -11.77 3.98
C ILE A 200 17.32 -13.16 3.34
N LYS A 201 16.60 -14.15 3.88
CA LYS A 201 16.63 -15.51 3.35
C LYS A 201 16.20 -15.57 1.88
N GLN A 202 15.20 -14.77 1.49
CA GLN A 202 14.66 -14.78 0.14
C GLN A 202 15.52 -14.01 -0.86
N TYR A 203 16.17 -12.94 -0.40
CA TYR A 203 16.98 -12.07 -1.26
C TYR A 203 18.48 -12.20 -0.97
N LYS A 204 18.92 -13.30 -0.32
CA LYS A 204 20.30 -13.52 0.09
C LYS A 204 21.32 -13.34 -1.03
N ASP A 205 20.96 -13.76 -2.25
CA ASP A 205 21.85 -13.66 -3.41
C ASP A 205 21.98 -12.21 -3.94
N ASN A 206 21.03 -11.33 -3.59
CA ASN A 206 21.01 -9.93 -3.99
C ASN A 206 21.64 -9.00 -2.92
N PHE A 207 21.82 -9.50 -1.70
CA PHE A 207 22.42 -8.74 -0.61
C PHE A 207 23.78 -9.36 -0.27
N LYS A 208 24.88 -8.63 -0.51
CA LYS A 208 26.22 -8.96 0.03
C LYS A 208 26.28 -8.64 1.53
N ILE A 209 25.39 -9.25 2.32
CA ILE A 209 25.33 -9.01 3.76
C ILE A 209 25.86 -10.26 4.44
N GLU A 210 27.03 -10.14 5.07
CA GLU A 210 27.72 -11.25 5.71
C GLU A 210 27.10 -11.63 7.06
N THR A 211 26.40 -10.69 7.75
CA THR A 211 25.83 -10.93 9.06
C THR A 211 24.44 -10.34 9.25
N ILE A 212 23.60 -11.00 10.09
CA ILE A 212 22.27 -10.53 10.48
C ILE A 212 22.34 -9.19 11.23
N ASP A 213 23.44 -8.95 11.94
CA ASP A 213 23.66 -7.74 12.74
C ASP A 213 23.84 -6.50 11.84
N GLU A 214 24.52 -6.63 10.71
CA GLU A 214 24.65 -5.56 9.73
C GLU A 214 23.30 -5.20 9.09
N CYS A 215 22.45 -6.19 8.79
CA CYS A 215 21.08 -5.98 8.34
C CYS A 215 20.23 -5.26 9.38
N PHE A 216 20.40 -5.61 10.65
CA PHE A 216 19.66 -4.99 11.74
C PHE A 216 20.07 -3.53 11.94
N TYR A 217 21.36 -3.24 11.87
CA TYR A 217 21.88 -1.85 11.88
C TYR A 217 21.40 -1.06 10.67
N PHE A 218 21.37 -1.66 9.49
CA PHE A 218 20.87 -1.04 8.27
C PHE A 218 19.37 -0.73 8.35
N PHE A 219 18.55 -1.68 8.83
CA PHE A 219 17.12 -1.49 9.05
C PHE A 219 16.81 -0.40 10.10
N LEU A 220 17.55 -0.38 11.21
CA LEU A 220 17.46 0.68 12.22
C LEU A 220 17.87 2.03 11.64
N ARG A 221 18.85 2.07 10.77
CA ARG A 221 19.32 3.31 10.12
C ARG A 221 18.28 3.85 9.13
N ILE A 222 17.63 3.01 8.32
CA ILE A 222 16.55 3.41 7.43
C ILE A 222 15.35 3.94 8.23
N THR A 223 14.98 3.27 9.32
CA THR A 223 13.87 3.70 10.17
C THR A 223 14.20 4.92 11.03
N SER A 224 15.48 5.19 11.29
CA SER A 224 15.94 6.35 12.06
C SER A 224 16.21 7.59 11.19
N THR A 225 16.57 7.42 9.92
CA THR A 225 16.78 8.56 9.00
C THR A 225 15.48 9.26 8.62
N SER A 226 14.31 8.63 8.80
CA SER A 226 13.02 9.32 8.68
C SER A 226 12.76 10.32 9.83
N ARG A 227 13.66 10.44 10.82
CA ARG A 227 13.59 11.44 11.91
C ARG A 227 14.36 12.73 11.64
N ARG A 228 15.00 12.88 10.48
CA ARG A 228 15.72 14.10 10.11
C ARG A 228 15.30 14.55 8.72
N ALA A 229 14.15 15.16 8.63
CA ALA A 229 13.90 16.26 7.71
C ALA A 229 13.44 17.44 8.56
N PRO A 230 13.98 18.65 8.29
CA PRO A 230 13.74 19.85 9.08
C PRO A 230 12.28 20.30 9.07
#